data_d5f36c335525bf329bc8c8a0146b7fb2
#
_entry.id   d5f36c335525bf329bc8c8a0146b7fb2
#
_cell.length_a   1.000
_cell.length_b   1.000
_cell.length_c   1.000
_cell.angle_alpha   90.00
_cell.angle_beta   90.00
_cell.angle_gamma   90.00
#
_symmetry.space_group_name_H-M   'P 1'
#
loop_
_entity.id
_entity.type
_entity.pdbx_description
1 polymer ?
#
loop_
_entity_poly.entity_id
_entity_poly.type
_entity_poly.pdbx_seq_one_letter_code
_entity_poly.pdbx_strand_id
1 'polypeptide(L)'
;MKHIRTMLALLLLMALALVPPAYAEENGDLQVHFLRIGRNDGILISMNGETAFIDGGSRYHGNVAADYMEKLGVTHLNYYIGTHAHSDHVGAACSLLTRIPADEILYTYSLAVDCMLDSARTAEEKRVIRETPRRTLAYGDEFTVGAATLRVVGPKAYKPRASYKDGLENENSLILRLEYGSVSFLLCADTTNGVLKSLLKEDPTLLECDVLKSPHHNVGLRSETYTYLKTGYMIFSTSSKYPPERAQINQARRAGARVLITSGDNAGTVVFTTDGEKLDYTCENEAGKWKVGKKSIKLRKGQTKSVSCDTRRMINTLSFESTDESVATVDRALCKITGVSAGECDIIVTAFDGSTRTIHVTVR
;
A
#
# COMPACT_ATOMS: atom_id res chain seq x y z
N MET A 1 41.27 -28.60 31.74
CA MET A 1 40.00 -27.95 32.14
C MET A 1 39.97 -26.43 31.90
N LYS A 2 41.07 -25.70 31.99
CA LYS A 2 41.10 -24.24 31.67
C LYS A 2 40.84 -23.91 30.17
N HIS A 3 41.38 -24.72 29.25
CA HIS A 3 41.22 -24.48 27.81
C HIS A 3 39.83 -24.80 27.27
N ILE A 4 39.05 -25.70 27.90
CA ILE A 4 37.68 -26.01 27.48
C ILE A 4 36.70 -24.89 27.89
N ARG A 5 36.95 -24.20 29.02
CA ARG A 5 36.15 -23.06 29.47
C ARG A 5 36.37 -21.84 28.60
N THR A 6 37.60 -21.64 28.08
CA THR A 6 37.90 -20.52 27.16
C THR A 6 37.32 -20.74 25.77
N MET A 7 37.29 -21.98 25.26
CA MET A 7 36.61 -22.30 23.99
C MET A 7 35.08 -22.17 24.07
N LEU A 8 34.46 -22.58 25.18
CA LEU A 8 33.02 -22.38 25.35
C LEU A 8 32.65 -20.89 25.47
N ALA A 9 33.47 -20.07 26.11
CA ALA A 9 33.26 -18.64 26.22
C ALA A 9 33.44 -17.94 24.86
N LEU A 10 34.37 -18.37 24.00
CA LEU A 10 34.53 -17.86 22.64
C LEU A 10 33.40 -18.31 21.70
N LEU A 11 32.87 -19.54 21.85
CA LEU A 11 31.73 -20.02 21.09
C LEU A 11 30.43 -19.31 21.51
N LEU A 12 30.28 -18.96 22.79
CA LEU A 12 29.13 -18.16 23.27
C LEU A 12 29.22 -16.69 22.78
N LEU A 13 30.43 -16.11 22.70
CA LEU A 13 30.63 -14.78 22.15
C LEU A 13 30.47 -14.74 20.60
N MET A 14 30.78 -15.81 19.90
CA MET A 14 30.50 -15.90 18.45
C MET A 14 29.03 -16.18 18.14
N ALA A 15 28.27 -16.81 19.02
CA ALA A 15 26.83 -17.00 18.85
C ALA A 15 26.03 -15.71 19.10
N LEU A 16 26.56 -14.74 19.86
CA LEU A 16 25.98 -13.40 20.02
C LEU A 16 26.27 -12.45 18.85
N ALA A 17 27.19 -12.80 17.93
CA ALA A 17 27.55 -11.96 16.79
C ALA A 17 26.77 -12.29 15.51
N LEU A 18 25.78 -13.20 15.57
CA LEU A 18 24.93 -13.60 14.44
C LEU A 18 23.44 -13.19 14.64
N VAL A 19 23.17 -12.28 15.57
CA VAL A 19 21.90 -11.52 15.48
C VAL A 19 22.10 -10.58 14.30
N PRO A 20 21.31 -10.70 13.19
CA PRO A 20 21.33 -9.68 12.16
C PRO A 20 21.09 -8.35 12.88
N PRO A 21 21.77 -7.25 12.48
CA PRO A 21 21.49 -5.96 13.09
C PRO A 21 19.97 -5.78 13.03
N ALA A 22 19.35 -5.59 14.21
CA ALA A 22 18.02 -5.03 14.24
C ALA A 22 18.04 -3.91 13.20
N TYR A 23 17.05 -3.87 12.33
CA TYR A 23 16.91 -2.82 11.33
C TYR A 23 16.80 -1.54 12.15
N ALA A 24 17.96 -0.98 12.52
CA ALA A 24 18.03 0.29 13.20
C ALA A 24 17.58 1.29 12.15
N GLU A 25 16.36 1.80 12.31
CA GLU A 25 15.89 2.96 11.57
C GLU A 25 16.93 4.07 11.78
N GLU A 26 17.84 4.25 10.81
CA GLU A 26 18.74 5.39 10.82
C GLU A 26 17.85 6.63 10.65
N ASN A 27 17.77 7.43 11.71
CA ASN A 27 17.18 8.77 11.76
C ASN A 27 15.64 8.92 11.82
N GLY A 28 14.88 7.94 12.33
CA GLY A 28 13.46 8.15 12.61
C GLY A 28 12.57 8.23 11.38
N ASP A 29 12.94 7.53 10.29
CA ASP A 29 12.12 7.44 9.09
C ASP A 29 10.87 6.61 9.35
N LEU A 30 9.75 7.08 8.84
CA LEU A 30 8.51 6.31 8.79
C LEU A 30 8.59 5.32 7.63
N GLN A 31 8.32 4.04 7.90
CA GLN A 31 8.16 3.01 6.87
C GLN A 31 6.73 2.51 6.80
N VAL A 32 6.19 2.41 5.58
CA VAL A 32 4.86 1.87 5.32
C VAL A 32 4.96 0.77 4.27
N HIS A 33 4.72 -0.48 4.68
CA HIS A 33 4.88 -1.66 3.86
C HIS A 33 3.52 -2.19 3.41
N PHE A 34 3.26 -2.25 2.12
CA PHE A 34 2.09 -2.89 1.52
C PHE A 34 2.46 -4.29 1.09
N LEU A 35 2.02 -5.30 1.83
CA LEU A 35 2.47 -6.68 1.67
C LEU A 35 1.85 -7.38 0.45
N ARG A 36 2.63 -8.21 -0.22
CA ARG A 36 2.16 -9.14 -1.25
C ARG A 36 1.50 -10.37 -0.64
N ILE A 37 0.25 -10.24 -0.26
CA ILE A 37 -0.57 -11.31 0.33
C ILE A 37 -1.86 -11.60 -0.49
N GLY A 38 -1.76 -11.49 -1.81
CA GLY A 38 -2.88 -11.77 -2.70
C GLY A 38 -3.89 -10.63 -2.79
N ARG A 39 -5.17 -10.96 -2.95
CA ARG A 39 -6.27 -9.99 -2.94
C ARG A 39 -6.74 -9.76 -1.50
N ASN A 40 -5.88 -9.17 -0.70
CA ASN A 40 -6.12 -8.88 0.71
C ASN A 40 -5.32 -7.65 1.11
N ASP A 41 -5.62 -7.05 2.24
CA ASP A 41 -4.83 -5.99 2.83
C ASP A 41 -3.95 -6.53 3.96
N GLY A 42 -2.69 -6.12 3.96
CA GLY A 42 -1.73 -6.28 5.04
C GLY A 42 -0.74 -5.13 4.95
N ILE A 43 -0.80 -4.21 5.91
CA ILE A 43 0.00 -3.00 5.90
C ILE A 43 0.75 -2.89 7.23
N LEU A 44 2.08 -2.94 7.17
CA LEU A 44 2.92 -2.67 8.34
C LEU A 44 3.35 -1.20 8.31
N ILE A 45 3.19 -0.52 9.43
CA ILE A 45 3.68 0.83 9.68
C ILE A 45 4.71 0.72 10.80
N SER A 46 5.90 1.24 10.59
CA SER A 46 6.96 1.24 11.59
C SER A 46 7.70 2.56 11.64
N MET A 47 8.04 3.00 12.85
CA MET A 47 8.83 4.20 13.10
C MET A 47 9.44 4.15 14.50
N ASN A 48 10.76 4.31 14.62
CA ASN A 48 11.49 4.38 15.90
C ASN A 48 11.22 3.18 16.84
N GLY A 49 11.01 1.99 16.28
CA GLY A 49 10.71 0.78 17.05
C GLY A 49 9.25 0.63 17.46
N GLU A 50 8.39 1.62 17.21
CA GLU A 50 6.93 1.48 17.31
C GLU A 50 6.35 0.94 16.01
N THR A 51 5.33 0.08 16.14
CA THR A 51 4.76 -0.65 15.01
C THR A 51 3.25 -0.75 15.09
N ALA A 52 2.60 -0.63 13.92
CA ALA A 52 1.20 -0.99 13.77
C ALA A 52 1.02 -1.88 12.54
N PHE A 53 0.13 -2.84 12.63
CA PHE A 53 -0.21 -3.71 11.51
C PHE A 53 -1.70 -3.67 11.21
N ILE A 54 -2.06 -3.37 9.97
CA ILE A 54 -3.44 -3.23 9.52
C ILE A 54 -3.85 -4.48 8.76
N ASP A 55 -4.93 -5.13 9.20
CA ASP A 55 -5.54 -6.33 8.62
C ASP A 55 -4.59 -7.55 8.61
N GLY A 56 -4.20 -8.04 7.46
CA GLY A 56 -3.30 -9.20 7.30
C GLY A 56 -3.88 -10.27 6.39
N GLY A 57 -5.06 -10.02 5.83
CA GLY A 57 -5.71 -10.92 4.90
C GLY A 57 -6.49 -12.06 5.57
N SER A 58 -6.73 -13.11 4.79
CA SER A 58 -7.41 -14.30 5.31
C SER A 58 -6.50 -15.08 6.27
N ARG A 59 -7.10 -15.97 7.05
CA ARG A 59 -6.38 -16.76 8.04
C ARG A 59 -5.08 -17.42 7.51
N TYR A 60 -5.03 -17.77 6.23
CA TYR A 60 -3.86 -18.42 5.63
C TYR A 60 -2.66 -17.47 5.44
N HIS A 61 -2.88 -16.16 5.49
CA HIS A 61 -1.87 -15.14 5.29
C HIS A 61 -1.18 -14.69 6.59
N GLY A 62 -1.76 -14.99 7.76
CA GLY A 62 -1.19 -14.58 9.05
C GLY A 62 0.26 -15.04 9.25
N ASN A 63 0.57 -16.29 8.88
CA ASN A 63 1.94 -16.78 8.93
C ASN A 63 2.85 -16.09 7.93
N VAL A 64 2.35 -15.75 6.73
CA VAL A 64 3.13 -15.03 5.71
C VAL A 64 3.47 -13.62 6.20
N ALA A 65 2.51 -12.94 6.84
CA ALA A 65 2.75 -11.63 7.44
C ALA A 65 3.73 -11.71 8.62
N ALA A 66 3.58 -12.73 9.48
CA ALA A 66 4.52 -12.96 10.59
C ALA A 66 5.94 -13.26 10.09
N ASP A 67 6.10 -14.15 9.10
CA ASP A 67 7.40 -14.45 8.47
C ASP A 67 8.06 -13.19 7.89
N TYR A 68 7.26 -12.28 7.31
CA TYR A 68 7.75 -11.02 6.79
C TYR A 68 8.23 -10.09 7.91
N MET A 69 7.43 -9.91 8.95
CA MET A 69 7.78 -9.06 10.10
C MET A 69 8.98 -9.59 10.88
N GLU A 70 9.06 -10.90 11.11
CA GLU A 70 10.20 -11.53 11.79
C GLU A 70 11.52 -11.32 11.02
N LYS A 71 11.50 -11.34 9.68
CA LYS A 71 12.67 -11.02 8.84
C LYS A 71 13.13 -9.57 9.00
N LEU A 72 12.22 -8.66 9.35
CA LEU A 72 12.51 -7.26 9.65
C LEU A 72 12.91 -7.06 11.13
N GLY A 73 12.91 -8.12 11.95
CA GLY A 73 13.15 -8.04 13.38
C GLY A 73 11.96 -7.54 14.19
N VAL A 74 10.79 -7.41 13.59
CA VAL A 74 9.54 -7.04 14.28
C VAL A 74 8.97 -8.28 14.95
N THR A 75 9.00 -8.32 16.27
CA THR A 75 8.54 -9.43 17.11
C THR A 75 7.36 -9.06 18.00
N HIS A 76 6.91 -7.81 17.92
CA HIS A 76 5.82 -7.23 18.70
C HIS A 76 5.16 -6.10 17.93
N LEU A 77 3.89 -5.83 18.20
CA LEU A 77 3.13 -4.70 17.65
C LEU A 77 2.61 -3.83 18.78
N ASN A 78 2.70 -2.50 18.66
CA ASN A 78 1.94 -1.61 19.52
C ASN A 78 0.45 -1.74 19.20
N TYR A 79 0.11 -1.80 17.91
CA TYR A 79 -1.29 -1.91 17.48
C TYR A 79 -1.47 -2.97 16.38
N TYR A 80 -2.48 -3.82 16.55
CA TYR A 80 -3.12 -4.51 15.44
C TYR A 80 -4.43 -3.81 15.12
N ILE A 81 -4.66 -3.48 13.83
CA ILE A 81 -5.83 -2.70 13.41
C ILE A 81 -6.69 -3.54 12.47
N GLY A 82 -7.91 -3.86 12.88
CA GLY A 82 -8.90 -4.53 12.05
C GLY A 82 -9.85 -3.51 11.41
N THR A 83 -9.78 -3.34 10.09
CA THR A 83 -10.51 -2.26 9.40
C THR A 83 -12.01 -2.51 9.29
N HIS A 84 -12.44 -3.75 9.06
CA HIS A 84 -13.83 -4.18 9.01
C HIS A 84 -13.95 -5.71 9.15
N ALA A 85 -15.16 -6.22 9.26
CA ALA A 85 -15.39 -7.60 9.68
C ALA A 85 -15.40 -8.63 8.53
N HIS A 86 -14.62 -8.47 7.48
CA HIS A 86 -14.44 -9.50 6.46
C HIS A 86 -13.21 -10.37 6.73
N SER A 87 -13.33 -11.67 6.44
CA SER A 87 -12.27 -12.65 6.72
C SER A 87 -11.04 -12.51 5.83
N ASP A 88 -11.12 -11.84 4.71
CA ASP A 88 -9.98 -11.49 3.84
C ASP A 88 -9.25 -10.21 4.30
N HIS A 89 -9.67 -9.65 5.45
CA HIS A 89 -9.00 -8.57 6.17
C HIS A 89 -8.56 -9.03 7.55
N VAL A 90 -9.49 -9.34 8.45
CA VAL A 90 -9.17 -9.66 9.85
C VAL A 90 -9.03 -11.16 10.13
N GLY A 91 -9.20 -12.02 9.13
CA GLY A 91 -9.10 -13.47 9.32
C GLY A 91 -7.70 -13.97 9.71
N ALA A 92 -6.67 -13.21 9.38
CA ALA A 92 -5.28 -13.51 9.75
C ALA A 92 -4.95 -13.19 11.21
N ALA A 93 -5.73 -12.33 11.88
CA ALA A 93 -5.42 -11.80 13.20
C ALA A 93 -5.01 -12.87 14.21
N CYS A 94 -5.78 -13.97 14.28
CA CYS A 94 -5.52 -15.03 15.25
C CYS A 94 -4.16 -15.70 15.07
N SER A 95 -3.84 -16.16 13.86
CA SER A 95 -2.57 -16.84 13.59
C SER A 95 -1.39 -15.86 13.63
N LEU A 96 -1.59 -14.62 13.21
CA LEU A 96 -0.60 -13.57 13.28
C LEU A 96 -0.25 -13.23 14.74
N LEU A 97 -1.25 -12.86 15.54
CA LEU A 97 -1.03 -12.38 16.91
C LEU A 97 -0.57 -13.49 17.88
N THR A 98 -0.73 -14.74 17.50
CA THR A 98 -0.10 -15.86 18.25
C THR A 98 1.43 -15.87 18.09
N ARG A 99 1.96 -15.35 16.99
CA ARG A 99 3.41 -15.27 16.72
C ARG A 99 3.99 -13.88 17.02
N ILE A 100 3.27 -12.84 16.64
CA ILE A 100 3.64 -11.43 16.81
C ILE A 100 2.57 -10.79 17.69
N PRO A 101 2.69 -10.82 19.02
CA PRO A 101 1.68 -10.27 19.93
C PRO A 101 1.55 -8.75 19.76
N ALA A 102 0.39 -8.21 20.10
CA ALA A 102 0.13 -6.78 20.11
C ALA A 102 -0.25 -6.28 21.50
N ASP A 103 0.08 -5.03 21.81
CA ASP A 103 -0.35 -4.36 23.04
C ASP A 103 -1.87 -4.11 23.02
N GLU A 104 -2.41 -3.70 21.87
CA GLU A 104 -3.82 -3.38 21.70
C GLU A 104 -4.34 -3.77 20.31
N ILE A 105 -5.57 -4.32 20.27
CA ILE A 105 -6.33 -4.50 19.03
C ILE A 105 -7.28 -3.31 18.85
N LEU A 106 -7.06 -2.54 17.81
CA LEU A 106 -7.94 -1.46 17.37
C LEU A 106 -8.89 -1.97 16.29
N TYR A 107 -10.16 -1.65 16.35
CA TYR A 107 -11.14 -2.16 15.38
C TYR A 107 -12.35 -1.24 15.25
N THR A 108 -13.11 -1.41 14.17
CA THR A 108 -14.27 -0.56 13.91
C THR A 108 -15.44 -0.89 14.85
N TYR A 109 -15.74 -2.18 15.12
CA TYR A 109 -16.79 -2.62 16.05
C TYR A 109 -16.82 -4.15 16.25
N SER A 110 -17.72 -4.63 17.13
CA SER A 110 -17.71 -5.99 17.66
C SER A 110 -17.67 -7.13 16.63
N LEU A 111 -18.34 -6.99 15.48
CA LEU A 111 -18.34 -8.03 14.44
C LEU A 111 -16.95 -8.30 13.86
N ALA A 112 -16.02 -7.33 13.88
CA ALA A 112 -14.63 -7.58 13.49
C ALA A 112 -13.97 -8.60 14.43
N VAL A 113 -14.22 -8.47 15.73
CA VAL A 113 -13.73 -9.44 16.73
C VAL A 113 -14.39 -10.81 16.57
N ASP A 114 -15.69 -10.86 16.28
CA ASP A 114 -16.40 -12.12 16.01
C ASP A 114 -15.82 -12.81 14.79
N CYS A 115 -15.52 -12.07 13.71
CA CYS A 115 -14.88 -12.60 12.52
C CYS A 115 -13.46 -13.13 12.78
N MET A 116 -12.66 -12.44 13.62
CA MET A 116 -11.35 -12.92 14.07
C MET A 116 -11.51 -14.25 14.81
N LEU A 117 -12.42 -14.32 15.78
CA LEU A 117 -12.65 -15.53 16.59
C LEU A 117 -13.19 -16.72 15.77
N ASP A 118 -14.05 -16.45 14.78
CA ASP A 118 -14.56 -17.49 13.87
C ASP A 118 -13.46 -18.01 12.92
N SER A 119 -12.45 -17.19 12.64
CA SER A 119 -11.29 -17.57 11.84
C SER A 119 -10.28 -18.42 12.61
N ALA A 120 -10.32 -18.40 13.94
CA ALA A 120 -9.42 -19.14 14.81
C ALA A 120 -9.64 -20.66 14.74
N ARG A 121 -8.56 -21.44 14.74
CA ARG A 121 -8.57 -22.92 14.68
C ARG A 121 -8.17 -23.59 16.00
N THR A 122 -7.44 -22.90 16.85
CA THR A 122 -6.93 -23.43 18.11
C THR A 122 -7.50 -22.65 19.30
N ALA A 123 -7.44 -23.26 20.47
CA ALA A 123 -7.79 -22.57 21.72
C ALA A 123 -6.84 -21.41 22.01
N GLU A 124 -5.57 -21.54 21.63
CA GLU A 124 -4.55 -20.52 21.80
C GLU A 124 -4.84 -19.29 20.92
N GLU A 125 -5.13 -19.48 19.61
CA GLU A 125 -5.54 -18.39 18.73
C GLU A 125 -6.74 -17.62 19.29
N LYS A 126 -7.75 -18.33 19.83
CA LYS A 126 -8.92 -17.69 20.46
C LYS A 126 -8.55 -16.94 21.73
N ARG A 127 -7.64 -17.52 22.54
CA ARG A 127 -7.17 -16.93 23.78
C ARG A 127 -6.48 -15.59 23.52
N VAL A 128 -5.56 -15.55 22.55
CA VAL A 128 -4.84 -14.33 22.18
C VAL A 128 -5.81 -13.19 21.83
N ILE A 129 -6.82 -13.44 20.99
CA ILE A 129 -7.81 -12.40 20.64
C ILE A 129 -8.65 -11.97 21.85
N ARG A 130 -8.96 -12.89 22.79
CA ARG A 130 -9.79 -12.56 23.96
C ARG A 130 -9.03 -11.81 25.04
N GLU A 131 -7.75 -12.10 25.22
CA GLU A 131 -6.92 -11.54 26.28
C GLU A 131 -6.20 -10.25 25.88
N THR A 132 -5.90 -10.05 24.59
CA THR A 132 -5.31 -8.79 24.13
C THR A 132 -6.27 -7.63 24.39
N PRO A 133 -5.81 -6.52 25.00
CA PRO A 133 -6.59 -5.31 25.16
C PRO A 133 -7.19 -4.83 23.83
N ARG A 134 -8.41 -4.27 23.87
CA ARG A 134 -9.14 -3.91 22.64
C ARG A 134 -9.84 -2.59 22.79
N ARG A 135 -9.84 -1.80 21.72
CA ARG A 135 -10.54 -0.52 21.65
C ARG A 135 -11.20 -0.33 20.29
N THR A 136 -12.45 0.12 20.30
CA THR A 136 -13.14 0.57 19.08
C THR A 136 -12.62 1.92 18.64
N LEU A 137 -12.47 2.08 17.32
CA LEU A 137 -12.17 3.34 16.68
C LEU A 137 -13.42 3.95 16.05
N ALA A 138 -13.59 5.25 16.19
CA ALA A 138 -14.66 6.04 15.59
C ALA A 138 -14.09 7.18 14.75
N TYR A 139 -14.94 7.77 13.91
CA TYR A 139 -14.59 8.97 13.14
C TYR A 139 -14.02 10.08 14.03
N GLY A 140 -12.86 10.59 13.67
CA GLY A 140 -12.13 11.64 14.40
C GLY A 140 -11.15 11.11 15.45
N ASP A 141 -11.14 9.81 15.78
CA ASP A 141 -10.15 9.25 16.68
C ASP A 141 -8.75 9.32 16.07
N GLU A 142 -7.76 9.58 16.95
CA GLU A 142 -6.35 9.69 16.59
C GLU A 142 -5.49 8.83 17.51
N PHE A 143 -4.39 8.32 16.96
CA PHE A 143 -3.32 7.63 17.69
C PHE A 143 -2.01 7.75 16.89
N THR A 144 -0.88 7.40 17.51
CA THR A 144 0.44 7.58 16.90
C THR A 144 1.20 6.26 16.75
N VAL A 145 2.12 6.25 15.79
CA VAL A 145 3.21 5.27 15.67
C VAL A 145 4.49 6.08 15.50
N GLY A 146 5.33 6.11 16.52
CA GLY A 146 6.42 7.06 16.61
C GLY A 146 5.91 8.51 16.57
N ALA A 147 6.44 9.32 15.66
CA ALA A 147 6.00 10.69 15.42
C ALA A 147 4.90 10.82 14.36
N ALA A 148 4.52 9.71 13.70
CA ALA A 148 3.47 9.70 12.70
C ALA A 148 2.08 9.60 13.36
N THR A 149 1.11 10.36 12.86
CA THR A 149 -0.27 10.39 13.37
C THR A 149 -1.18 9.61 12.42
N LEU A 150 -1.99 8.71 12.98
CA LEU A 150 -3.10 8.06 12.28
C LEU A 150 -4.41 8.66 12.78
N ARG A 151 -5.24 9.11 11.85
CA ARG A 151 -6.59 9.63 12.12
C ARG A 151 -7.64 8.82 11.38
N VAL A 152 -8.76 8.51 12.05
CA VAL A 152 -9.94 7.92 11.42
C VAL A 152 -10.72 9.01 10.69
N VAL A 153 -10.69 9.00 9.36
CA VAL A 153 -11.39 9.97 8.50
C VAL A 153 -12.66 9.41 7.85
N GLY A 154 -13.01 8.18 8.18
CA GLY A 154 -14.24 7.54 7.76
C GLY A 154 -14.37 6.09 8.26
N PRO A 155 -15.62 5.55 8.22
CA PRO A 155 -16.89 6.24 7.95
C PRO A 155 -17.30 7.15 9.10
N LYS A 156 -18.13 8.18 8.85
CA LYS A 156 -18.62 9.09 9.91
C LYS A 156 -19.56 8.44 10.90
N ALA A 157 -20.27 7.44 10.47
CA ALA A 157 -21.17 6.67 11.30
C ALA A 157 -21.09 5.20 10.92
N TYR A 158 -20.92 4.40 11.93
CA TYR A 158 -21.03 2.97 11.83
C TYR A 158 -22.47 2.54 11.52
N LYS A 159 -22.65 1.58 10.61
CA LYS A 159 -23.94 1.00 10.25
C LYS A 159 -24.07 -0.39 10.86
N PRO A 160 -24.87 -0.57 11.93
CA PRO A 160 -25.05 -1.88 12.56
C PRO A 160 -25.48 -2.94 11.55
N ARG A 161 -24.88 -4.12 11.64
CA ARG A 161 -25.16 -5.29 10.81
C ARG A 161 -25.50 -6.48 11.69
N ALA A 162 -26.37 -7.35 11.20
CA ALA A 162 -26.71 -8.59 11.88
C ALA A 162 -25.61 -9.67 11.67
N SER A 163 -24.80 -9.55 10.63
CA SER A 163 -23.75 -10.50 10.28
C SER A 163 -22.65 -9.84 9.46
N TYR A 164 -21.41 -10.17 9.74
CA TYR A 164 -20.24 -9.78 8.95
C TYR A 164 -20.14 -10.49 7.59
N LYS A 165 -20.97 -11.49 7.32
CA LYS A 165 -21.05 -12.18 6.01
C LYS A 165 -21.83 -11.40 4.98
N ASP A 166 -22.35 -10.25 5.35
CA ASP A 166 -23.09 -9.34 4.51
C ASP A 166 -22.12 -8.46 3.71
N GLY A 167 -22.25 -8.42 2.39
CA GLY A 167 -21.43 -7.57 1.50
C GLY A 167 -21.56 -6.07 1.75
N LEU A 168 -22.52 -5.65 2.58
CA LEU A 168 -22.67 -4.26 3.03
C LEU A 168 -21.67 -3.88 4.14
N GLU A 169 -20.94 -4.86 4.70
CA GLU A 169 -19.93 -4.65 5.74
C GLU A 169 -18.81 -3.70 5.29
N ASN A 170 -18.48 -3.67 4.00
CA ASN A 170 -17.54 -2.74 3.41
C ASN A 170 -17.87 -1.25 3.67
N GLU A 171 -19.13 -0.91 3.93
CA GLU A 171 -19.52 0.45 4.30
C GLU A 171 -19.02 0.87 5.70
N ASN A 172 -18.62 -0.10 6.52
CA ASN A 172 -18.06 0.09 7.86
C ASN A 172 -16.52 0.07 7.88
N SER A 173 -15.86 -0.07 6.72
CA SER A 173 -14.39 -0.06 6.63
C SER A 173 -13.79 1.22 7.19
N LEU A 174 -12.85 1.10 8.13
CA LEU A 174 -12.04 2.24 8.59
C LEU A 174 -11.28 2.84 7.40
N ILE A 175 -11.39 4.14 7.27
CA ILE A 175 -10.53 4.94 6.40
C ILE A 175 -9.56 5.67 7.30
N LEU A 176 -8.28 5.36 7.18
CA LEU A 176 -7.23 5.92 8.01
C LEU A 176 -6.36 6.89 7.19
N ARG A 177 -6.17 8.08 7.72
CA ARG A 177 -5.17 9.02 7.21
C ARG A 177 -3.95 8.95 8.11
N LEU A 178 -2.80 8.60 7.54
CA LEU A 178 -1.51 8.60 8.20
C LEU A 178 -0.74 9.81 7.72
N GLU A 179 -0.21 10.60 8.65
CA GLU A 179 0.55 11.83 8.36
C GLU A 179 1.86 11.85 9.15
N TYR A 180 2.95 12.20 8.46
CA TYR A 180 4.25 12.47 9.06
C TYR A 180 4.92 13.63 8.31
N GLY A 181 5.15 14.75 9.01
CA GLY A 181 5.63 15.99 8.39
C GLY A 181 4.68 16.47 7.29
N SER A 182 5.17 16.61 6.06
CA SER A 182 4.37 16.98 4.89
C SER A 182 3.86 15.78 4.09
N VAL A 183 4.23 14.55 4.48
CA VAL A 183 3.88 13.31 3.75
C VAL A 183 2.63 12.68 4.33
N SER A 184 1.73 12.25 3.45
CA SER A 184 0.42 11.70 3.81
C SER A 184 0.05 10.44 3.04
N PHE A 185 -0.56 9.50 3.76
CA PHE A 185 -1.13 8.26 3.20
C PHE A 185 -2.63 8.21 3.50
N LEU A 186 -3.44 7.79 2.53
CA LEU A 186 -4.84 7.48 2.74
C LEU A 186 -5.08 5.98 2.54
N LEU A 187 -5.43 5.29 3.62
CA LEU A 187 -5.62 3.84 3.68
C LEU A 187 -7.12 3.54 3.72
N CYS A 188 -7.68 3.12 2.59
CA CYS A 188 -9.12 3.08 2.38
C CYS A 188 -9.78 1.74 2.71
N ALA A 189 -9.03 0.70 3.11
CA ALA A 189 -9.56 -0.66 3.28
C ALA A 189 -10.49 -1.06 2.11
N ASP A 190 -11.69 -1.58 2.40
CA ASP A 190 -12.69 -1.94 1.39
C ASP A 190 -13.87 -0.96 1.32
N THR A 191 -13.66 0.28 1.77
CA THR A 191 -14.72 1.29 1.75
C THR A 191 -15.40 1.39 0.40
N THR A 192 -16.71 1.66 0.42
CA THR A 192 -17.50 1.76 -0.79
C THR A 192 -17.44 3.15 -1.42
N ASN A 193 -17.67 3.20 -2.72
CA ASN A 193 -17.77 4.47 -3.43
C ASN A 193 -18.89 5.38 -2.89
N GLY A 194 -19.95 4.78 -2.33
CA GLY A 194 -21.04 5.53 -1.67
C GLY A 194 -20.57 6.27 -0.43
N VAL A 195 -19.77 5.63 0.42
CA VAL A 195 -19.17 6.24 1.62
C VAL A 195 -18.20 7.36 1.19
N LEU A 196 -17.29 7.10 0.25
CA LEU A 196 -16.35 8.12 -0.25
C LEU A 196 -17.08 9.33 -0.83
N LYS A 197 -18.10 9.14 -1.66
CA LYS A 197 -18.89 10.26 -2.20
C LYS A 197 -19.58 11.09 -1.11
N SER A 198 -20.01 10.46 -0.03
CA SER A 198 -20.57 11.20 1.10
C SER A 198 -19.52 12.05 1.81
N LEU A 199 -18.34 11.50 2.04
CA LEU A 199 -17.22 12.21 2.66
C LEU A 199 -16.72 13.36 1.77
N LEU A 200 -16.57 13.13 0.47
CA LEU A 200 -16.09 14.12 -0.51
C LEU A 200 -17.04 15.31 -0.72
N LYS A 201 -18.33 15.19 -0.36
CA LYS A 201 -19.25 16.33 -0.34
C LYS A 201 -18.90 17.35 0.76
N GLU A 202 -18.33 16.88 1.84
CA GLU A 202 -17.97 17.70 3.01
C GLU A 202 -16.49 18.09 2.97
N ASP A 203 -15.64 17.19 2.52
CA ASP A 203 -14.21 17.42 2.31
C ASP A 203 -13.80 16.99 0.90
N PRO A 204 -13.85 17.89 -0.10
CA PRO A 204 -13.41 17.59 -1.47
C PRO A 204 -11.91 17.25 -1.57
N THR A 205 -11.11 17.55 -0.53
CA THR A 205 -9.66 17.31 -0.49
C THR A 205 -9.30 15.96 0.11
N LEU A 206 -10.27 15.18 0.56
CA LEU A 206 -10.05 13.87 1.22
C LEU A 206 -9.09 12.95 0.43
N LEU A 207 -9.14 12.96 -0.91
CA LEU A 207 -8.29 12.16 -1.76
C LEU A 207 -7.00 12.88 -2.21
N GLU A 208 -6.66 14.01 -1.59
CA GLU A 208 -5.36 14.67 -1.77
C GLU A 208 -4.37 14.09 -0.75
N CYS A 209 -3.44 13.27 -1.23
CA CYS A 209 -2.42 12.60 -0.42
C CYS A 209 -1.25 12.16 -1.30
N ASP A 210 -0.09 11.85 -0.72
CA ASP A 210 1.06 11.35 -1.48
C ASP A 210 0.83 9.90 -1.92
N VAL A 211 0.28 9.06 -1.04
CA VAL A 211 0.01 7.64 -1.31
C VAL A 211 -1.42 7.28 -0.96
N LEU A 212 -2.16 6.76 -1.92
CA LEU A 212 -3.51 6.25 -1.73
C LEU A 212 -3.54 4.73 -1.90
N LYS A 213 -3.92 3.99 -0.85
CA LYS A 213 -4.32 2.59 -0.98
C LYS A 213 -5.72 2.55 -1.58
N SER A 214 -5.81 2.01 -2.80
CA SER A 214 -7.09 1.89 -3.51
C SER A 214 -8.13 1.15 -2.66
N PRO A 215 -9.35 1.65 -2.54
CA PRO A 215 -10.39 0.91 -1.81
C PRO A 215 -10.73 -0.40 -2.54
N HIS A 216 -11.06 -1.43 -1.76
CA HIS A 216 -11.64 -2.68 -2.22
C HIS A 216 -10.83 -3.36 -3.35
N HIS A 217 -9.53 -3.52 -3.13
CA HIS A 217 -8.58 -4.30 -3.94
C HIS A 217 -8.61 -3.95 -5.44
N ASN A 218 -9.19 -4.82 -6.27
CA ASN A 218 -9.26 -4.66 -7.72
C ASN A 218 -10.51 -3.90 -8.20
N VAL A 219 -11.44 -3.55 -7.30
CA VAL A 219 -12.66 -2.79 -7.65
C VAL A 219 -12.35 -1.29 -7.77
N GLY A 220 -11.55 -0.75 -6.84
CA GLY A 220 -11.10 0.64 -6.86
C GLY A 220 -12.20 1.69 -6.78
N LEU A 221 -11.89 2.88 -7.29
CA LEU A 221 -12.79 4.02 -7.35
C LEU A 221 -13.66 3.99 -8.60
N ARG A 222 -14.83 4.63 -8.58
CA ARG A 222 -15.63 4.91 -9.78
C ARG A 222 -15.13 6.17 -10.48
N SER A 223 -15.48 6.32 -11.77
CA SER A 223 -14.99 7.40 -12.64
C SER A 223 -15.20 8.80 -12.05
N GLU A 224 -16.36 9.04 -11.44
CA GLU A 224 -16.69 10.32 -10.81
C GLU A 224 -15.81 10.66 -9.60
N THR A 225 -15.30 9.63 -8.89
CA THR A 225 -14.45 9.82 -7.71
C THR A 225 -13.01 10.12 -8.10
N TYR A 226 -12.56 9.64 -9.27
CA TYR A 226 -11.23 9.96 -9.79
C TYR A 226 -11.02 11.45 -10.07
N THR A 227 -12.07 12.25 -10.23
CA THR A 227 -11.96 13.70 -10.42
C THR A 227 -11.43 14.45 -9.20
N TYR A 228 -11.56 13.83 -8.00
CA TYR A 228 -11.02 14.34 -6.73
C TYR A 228 -9.63 13.79 -6.42
N LEU A 229 -9.13 12.84 -7.22
CA LEU A 229 -7.87 12.20 -6.94
C LEU A 229 -6.70 13.12 -7.24
N LYS A 230 -5.92 13.45 -6.20
CA LYS A 230 -4.65 14.16 -6.30
C LYS A 230 -3.64 13.38 -5.44
N THR A 231 -3.05 12.35 -6.02
CA THR A 231 -2.08 11.49 -5.33
C THR A 231 -0.90 11.19 -6.22
N GLY A 232 0.29 11.10 -5.63
CA GLY A 232 1.52 10.71 -6.34
C GLY A 232 1.53 9.21 -6.66
N TYR A 233 1.02 8.39 -5.73
CA TYR A 233 1.02 6.92 -5.85
C TYR A 233 -0.34 6.33 -5.52
N MET A 234 -0.77 5.33 -6.29
CA MET A 234 -1.96 4.54 -6.00
C MET A 234 -1.62 3.07 -5.91
N ILE A 235 -1.87 2.46 -4.75
CA ILE A 235 -1.57 1.06 -4.44
C ILE A 235 -2.83 0.22 -4.64
N PHE A 236 -2.71 -0.87 -5.40
CA PHE A 236 -3.72 -1.92 -5.50
C PHE A 236 -3.22 -3.19 -4.82
N SER A 237 -3.79 -3.51 -3.65
CA SER A 237 -3.53 -4.75 -2.92
C SER A 237 -4.32 -5.89 -3.56
N THR A 238 -3.70 -6.62 -4.48
CA THR A 238 -4.39 -7.66 -5.25
C THR A 238 -3.41 -8.74 -5.74
N SER A 239 -3.90 -9.69 -6.53
CA SER A 239 -3.11 -10.79 -7.09
C SER A 239 -3.15 -10.79 -8.60
N SER A 240 -2.20 -11.50 -9.24
CA SER A 240 -2.18 -11.71 -10.69
C SER A 240 -3.46 -12.39 -11.22
N LYS A 241 -4.13 -13.17 -10.36
CA LYS A 241 -5.41 -13.82 -10.70
C LYS A 241 -6.58 -12.84 -10.77
N TYR A 242 -6.51 -11.76 -9.98
CA TYR A 242 -7.57 -10.76 -9.85
C TYR A 242 -7.00 -9.36 -10.02
N PRO A 243 -6.41 -9.02 -11.20
CA PRO A 243 -5.79 -7.71 -11.40
C PRO A 243 -6.85 -6.59 -11.37
N PRO A 244 -6.43 -5.33 -11.08
CA PRO A 244 -7.32 -4.20 -11.23
C PRO A 244 -7.80 -4.08 -12.68
N GLU A 245 -9.01 -3.57 -12.87
CA GLU A 245 -9.52 -3.31 -14.21
C GLU A 245 -8.64 -2.27 -14.93
N ARG A 246 -8.38 -2.51 -16.22
CA ARG A 246 -7.57 -1.60 -17.04
C ARG A 246 -8.09 -0.16 -17.05
N ALA A 247 -9.42 0.01 -16.96
CA ALA A 247 -10.05 1.33 -16.88
C ALA A 247 -9.63 2.07 -15.62
N GLN A 248 -9.59 1.41 -14.46
CA GLN A 248 -9.18 1.99 -13.18
C GLN A 248 -7.71 2.39 -13.19
N ILE A 249 -6.82 1.49 -13.67
CA ILE A 249 -5.39 1.80 -13.84
C ILE A 249 -5.22 3.06 -14.71
N ASN A 250 -5.94 3.12 -15.84
CA ASN A 250 -5.82 4.26 -16.76
C ASN A 250 -6.38 5.55 -16.15
N GLN A 251 -7.45 5.50 -15.36
CA GLN A 251 -8.00 6.68 -14.69
C GLN A 251 -7.05 7.19 -13.61
N ALA A 252 -6.49 6.31 -12.77
CA ALA A 252 -5.48 6.69 -11.78
C ALA A 252 -4.27 7.39 -12.43
N ARG A 253 -3.75 6.81 -13.52
CA ARG A 253 -2.61 7.38 -14.26
C ARG A 253 -2.93 8.73 -14.89
N ARG A 254 -4.14 8.93 -15.45
CA ARG A 254 -4.59 10.23 -15.98
C ARG A 254 -4.73 11.28 -14.89
N ALA A 255 -5.14 10.88 -13.70
CA ALA A 255 -5.16 11.73 -12.51
C ALA A 255 -3.77 12.08 -11.98
N GLY A 256 -2.70 11.49 -12.54
CA GLY A 256 -1.30 11.77 -12.18
C GLY A 256 -0.65 10.71 -11.30
N ALA A 257 -1.40 9.73 -10.82
CA ALA A 257 -0.87 8.71 -9.93
C ALA A 257 0.04 7.70 -10.64
N ARG A 258 1.17 7.38 -10.02
CA ARG A 258 1.95 6.17 -10.33
C ARG A 258 1.24 4.97 -9.71
N VAL A 259 0.89 3.99 -10.53
CA VAL A 259 0.15 2.80 -10.07
C VAL A 259 1.13 1.69 -9.71
N LEU A 260 1.01 1.18 -8.48
CA LEU A 260 1.77 0.05 -7.96
C LEU A 260 0.78 -1.07 -7.57
N ILE A 261 1.08 -2.31 -7.96
CA ILE A 261 0.22 -3.47 -7.71
C ILE A 261 1.01 -4.50 -6.91
N THR A 262 0.50 -4.94 -5.76
CA THR A 262 1.19 -5.87 -4.87
C THR A 262 1.14 -7.33 -5.35
N SER A 263 1.06 -7.58 -6.65
CA SER A 263 1.07 -8.93 -7.22
C SER A 263 2.48 -9.41 -7.59
N GLY A 264 2.66 -10.74 -7.65
CA GLY A 264 3.96 -11.34 -7.92
C GLY A 264 4.51 -11.10 -9.33
N ASP A 265 3.68 -10.70 -10.28
CA ASP A 265 4.05 -10.31 -11.65
C ASP A 265 4.11 -8.80 -11.85
N ASN A 266 4.03 -8.02 -10.77
CA ASN A 266 4.16 -6.57 -10.74
C ASN A 266 5.09 -6.16 -9.58
N ALA A 267 4.77 -5.12 -8.81
CA ALA A 267 5.64 -4.56 -7.77
C ALA A 267 5.96 -5.55 -6.62
N GLY A 268 5.11 -6.53 -6.35
CA GLY A 268 5.25 -7.37 -5.16
C GLY A 268 4.93 -6.58 -3.89
N THR A 269 5.63 -6.86 -2.80
CA THR A 269 5.60 -5.99 -1.61
C THR A 269 6.20 -4.64 -1.97
N VAL A 270 5.52 -3.56 -1.56
CA VAL A 270 5.97 -2.17 -1.76
C VAL A 270 6.24 -1.55 -0.40
N VAL A 271 7.40 -0.94 -0.24
CA VAL A 271 7.79 -0.23 0.98
C VAL A 271 8.01 1.24 0.64
N PHE A 272 7.26 2.11 1.29
CA PHE A 272 7.52 3.55 1.29
C PHE A 272 8.33 3.92 2.51
N THR A 273 9.29 4.83 2.32
CA THR A 273 10.13 5.39 3.39
C THR A 273 10.10 6.91 3.30
N THR A 274 9.93 7.58 4.44
CA THR A 274 9.90 9.05 4.48
C THR A 274 10.49 9.58 5.78
N ASP A 275 11.26 10.68 5.63
CA ASP A 275 11.75 11.52 6.74
C ASP A 275 10.75 12.62 7.16
N GLY A 276 9.54 12.61 6.56
CA GLY A 276 8.50 13.62 6.74
C GLY A 276 8.53 14.76 5.72
N GLU A 277 9.56 14.86 4.88
CA GLU A 277 9.69 15.82 3.78
C GLU A 277 9.79 15.13 2.42
N LYS A 278 10.60 14.08 2.33
CA LYS A 278 10.83 13.29 1.13
C LYS A 278 10.14 11.95 1.23
N LEU A 279 9.66 11.46 0.11
CA LEU A 279 9.01 10.16 0.01
C LEU A 279 9.72 9.32 -1.05
N ASP A 280 10.34 8.23 -0.63
CA ASP A 280 10.93 7.22 -1.50
C ASP A 280 10.17 5.90 -1.40
N TYR A 281 10.37 5.00 -2.36
CA TYR A 281 9.80 3.66 -2.30
C TYR A 281 10.70 2.60 -2.93
N THR A 282 10.54 1.37 -2.47
CA THR A 282 11.14 0.17 -3.05
C THR A 282 10.06 -0.88 -3.36
N CYS A 283 10.34 -1.74 -4.34
CA CYS A 283 9.49 -2.87 -4.70
C CYS A 283 10.24 -4.18 -4.48
N GLU A 284 9.52 -5.24 -4.06
CA GLU A 284 10.08 -6.60 -3.95
C GLU A 284 10.59 -7.11 -5.31
N ASN A 285 9.88 -6.76 -6.38
CA ASN A 285 10.21 -7.19 -7.73
C ASN A 285 10.81 -6.04 -8.55
N GLU A 286 11.66 -6.40 -9.50
CA GLU A 286 12.11 -5.51 -10.56
C GLU A 286 11.23 -5.65 -11.80
N ALA A 287 11.07 -4.56 -12.56
CA ALA A 287 10.33 -4.55 -13.83
C ALA A 287 10.98 -5.42 -14.93
N GLY A 288 12.20 -5.85 -14.70
CA GLY A 288 12.96 -6.72 -15.58
C GLY A 288 13.29 -6.05 -16.93
N LYS A 289 13.41 -6.85 -17.99
CA LYS A 289 13.73 -6.33 -19.34
C LYS A 289 12.45 -5.83 -20.02
N TRP A 290 12.32 -4.53 -20.19
CA TRP A 290 11.25 -3.90 -20.94
C TRP A 290 11.81 -2.81 -21.88
N LYS A 291 11.05 -2.40 -22.89
CA LYS A 291 11.50 -1.42 -23.88
C LYS A 291 10.35 -0.61 -24.46
N VAL A 292 10.67 0.59 -24.93
CA VAL A 292 9.78 1.40 -25.77
C VAL A 292 9.98 1.03 -27.26
N GLY A 293 8.90 1.00 -28.02
CA GLY A 293 8.92 0.58 -29.44
C GLY A 293 9.65 1.57 -30.33
N LYS A 294 9.73 2.85 -29.93
CA LYS A 294 10.49 3.89 -30.65
C LYS A 294 11.19 4.78 -29.63
N LYS A 295 12.47 5.02 -29.84
CA LYS A 295 13.30 5.93 -29.02
C LYS A 295 13.21 7.38 -29.49
N SER A 296 12.71 7.64 -30.71
CA SER A 296 12.48 8.98 -31.21
C SER A 296 11.27 9.03 -32.15
N ILE A 297 10.55 10.13 -32.15
CA ILE A 297 9.42 10.39 -33.04
C ILE A 297 9.45 11.84 -33.55
N LYS A 298 8.92 12.02 -34.74
CA LYS A 298 8.69 13.36 -35.35
C LYS A 298 7.20 13.58 -35.50
N LEU A 299 6.72 14.73 -35.08
CA LEU A 299 5.33 15.15 -35.13
C LEU A 299 5.21 16.48 -35.84
N ARG A 300 4.04 16.74 -36.43
CA ARG A 300 3.57 18.09 -36.79
C ARG A 300 2.77 18.65 -35.61
N LYS A 301 2.63 19.96 -35.54
CA LYS A 301 1.69 20.58 -34.59
C LYS A 301 0.29 19.97 -34.75
N GLY A 302 -0.33 19.61 -33.65
CA GLY A 302 -1.63 18.92 -33.56
C GLY A 302 -1.62 17.43 -33.93
N GLN A 303 -0.50 16.89 -34.41
CA GLN A 303 -0.41 15.47 -34.75
C GLN A 303 -0.23 14.61 -33.49
N THR A 304 -1.01 13.54 -33.41
CA THR A 304 -0.89 12.54 -32.32
C THR A 304 -0.33 11.22 -32.85
N LYS A 305 0.63 10.62 -32.14
CA LYS A 305 1.13 9.26 -32.40
C LYS A 305 1.17 8.45 -31.12
N SER A 306 0.83 7.17 -31.21
CA SER A 306 1.01 6.21 -30.13
C SER A 306 2.38 5.55 -30.22
N VAL A 307 3.02 5.34 -29.08
CA VAL A 307 4.25 4.55 -28.96
C VAL A 307 3.93 3.29 -28.16
N SER A 308 4.25 2.13 -28.70
CA SER A 308 4.10 0.85 -28.01
C SER A 308 5.19 0.68 -26.96
N CYS A 309 4.84 0.03 -25.86
CA CYS A 309 5.80 -0.39 -24.84
C CYS A 309 5.68 -1.90 -24.66
N ASP A 310 6.81 -2.61 -24.75
CA ASP A 310 6.87 -4.06 -24.51
C ASP A 310 7.22 -4.30 -23.04
N THR A 311 6.20 -4.66 -22.26
CA THR A 311 6.30 -4.92 -20.82
C THR A 311 6.30 -6.42 -20.48
N ARG A 312 6.21 -7.28 -21.48
CA ARG A 312 6.23 -8.77 -21.49
C ARG A 312 5.38 -9.47 -20.44
N ARG A 313 5.48 -9.15 -19.17
CA ARG A 313 4.75 -9.83 -18.06
C ARG A 313 4.08 -8.86 -17.09
N MET A 314 4.39 -7.57 -17.17
CA MET A 314 3.78 -6.56 -16.29
C MET A 314 2.36 -6.24 -16.74
N ILE A 315 1.43 -6.15 -15.80
CA ILE A 315 0.23 -5.37 -16.01
C ILE A 315 0.71 -3.95 -16.34
N ASN A 316 0.20 -3.35 -17.41
CA ASN A 316 0.70 -2.07 -17.93
C ASN A 316 0.51 -0.92 -16.92
N THR A 317 1.45 -0.80 -16.00
CA THR A 317 1.51 0.23 -14.95
C THR A 317 2.54 1.32 -15.25
N LEU A 318 3.05 1.41 -16.51
CA LEU A 318 3.98 2.47 -16.90
C LEU A 318 3.36 3.84 -16.75
N SER A 319 4.09 4.81 -16.21
CA SER A 319 3.74 6.23 -16.24
C SER A 319 4.45 6.94 -17.40
N PHE A 320 3.85 8.02 -17.90
CA PHE A 320 4.37 8.81 -19.02
C PHE A 320 4.31 10.29 -18.67
N GLU A 321 5.43 10.98 -18.80
CA GLU A 321 5.56 12.39 -18.48
C GLU A 321 6.34 13.11 -19.58
N SER A 322 5.91 14.32 -19.95
CA SER A 322 6.64 15.19 -20.88
C SER A 322 7.57 16.09 -20.08
N THR A 323 8.80 16.26 -20.55
CA THR A 323 9.74 17.24 -19.99
C THR A 323 9.38 18.68 -20.37
N ASP A 324 8.58 18.85 -21.43
CA ASP A 324 8.05 20.15 -21.85
C ASP A 324 6.69 19.99 -22.55
N GLU A 325 5.62 20.24 -21.81
CA GLU A 325 4.25 20.13 -22.30
C GLU A 325 3.89 21.27 -23.31
N SER A 326 4.69 22.33 -23.36
CA SER A 326 4.52 23.39 -24.38
C SER A 326 4.97 22.94 -25.77
N VAL A 327 5.86 21.97 -25.87
CA VAL A 327 6.35 21.34 -27.11
C VAL A 327 5.51 20.13 -27.48
N ALA A 328 5.33 19.18 -26.52
CA ALA A 328 4.49 18.01 -26.73
C ALA A 328 3.86 17.53 -25.43
N THR A 329 2.59 17.13 -25.51
CA THR A 329 1.87 16.49 -24.40
C THR A 329 1.82 14.98 -24.57
N VAL A 330 1.58 14.24 -23.49
CA VAL A 330 1.38 12.78 -23.51
C VAL A 330 0.16 12.38 -22.69
N ASP A 331 -0.69 11.50 -23.24
CA ASP A 331 -1.71 10.82 -22.42
C ASP A 331 -0.99 9.88 -21.45
N ARG A 332 -1.05 10.20 -20.16
CA ARG A 332 -0.33 9.48 -19.08
C ARG A 332 -0.70 8.00 -19.01
N ALA A 333 -1.83 7.58 -19.56
CA ALA A 333 -2.29 6.19 -19.52
C ALA A 333 -1.94 5.38 -20.78
N LEU A 334 -1.86 6.02 -21.95
CA LEU A 334 -1.87 5.32 -23.24
C LEU A 334 -0.61 5.54 -24.07
N CYS A 335 0.35 6.34 -23.62
CA CYS A 335 1.52 6.77 -24.40
C CYS A 335 1.13 7.32 -25.79
N LYS A 336 0.08 8.16 -25.83
CA LYS A 336 -0.30 8.93 -27.02
C LYS A 336 0.33 10.31 -26.90
N ILE A 337 1.25 10.62 -27.80
CA ILE A 337 2.05 11.85 -27.77
C ILE A 337 1.49 12.80 -28.84
N THR A 338 1.17 14.04 -28.44
CA THR A 338 0.61 15.09 -29.31
C THR A 338 1.58 16.25 -29.39
N GLY A 339 1.96 16.67 -30.61
CA GLY A 339 2.77 17.86 -30.85
C GLY A 339 1.95 19.12 -30.59
N VAL A 340 2.48 20.04 -29.77
CA VAL A 340 1.83 21.33 -29.39
C VAL A 340 2.44 22.49 -30.15
N SER A 341 3.76 22.67 -30.10
CA SER A 341 4.48 23.69 -30.82
C SER A 341 5.82 23.19 -31.34
N ALA A 342 6.42 23.91 -32.32
CA ALA A 342 7.74 23.54 -32.82
C ALA A 342 8.79 23.56 -31.72
N GLY A 343 9.61 22.51 -31.64
CA GLY A 343 10.64 22.35 -30.63
C GLY A 343 11.02 20.88 -30.41
N GLU A 344 11.77 20.64 -29.37
CA GLU A 344 12.20 19.30 -28.96
C GLU A 344 11.94 19.11 -27.47
N CYS A 345 11.47 17.93 -27.07
CA CYS A 345 11.32 17.52 -25.69
C CYS A 345 11.45 16.00 -25.58
N ASP A 346 11.47 15.51 -24.35
CA ASP A 346 11.50 14.08 -24.04
C ASP A 346 10.21 13.64 -23.38
N ILE A 347 9.76 12.42 -23.69
CA ILE A 347 8.76 11.72 -22.90
C ILE A 347 9.50 10.68 -22.05
N ILE A 348 9.42 10.87 -20.74
CA ILE A 348 9.96 9.93 -19.77
C ILE A 348 8.91 8.85 -19.51
N VAL A 349 9.30 7.61 -19.71
CA VAL A 349 8.49 6.42 -19.43
C VAL A 349 9.07 5.73 -18.20
N THR A 350 8.30 5.60 -17.13
CA THR A 350 8.76 5.02 -15.86
C THR A 350 7.98 3.75 -15.54
N ALA A 351 8.68 2.66 -15.21
CA ALA A 351 8.09 1.43 -14.72
C ALA A 351 7.84 1.48 -13.20
N PHE A 352 7.15 0.47 -12.66
CA PHE A 352 6.78 0.42 -11.24
C PHE A 352 8.01 0.42 -10.29
N ASP A 353 9.14 -0.12 -10.70
CA ASP A 353 10.40 -0.15 -9.96
C ASP A 353 11.24 1.13 -10.08
N GLY A 354 10.69 2.18 -10.69
CA GLY A 354 11.39 3.44 -10.93
C GLY A 354 12.31 3.43 -12.15
N SER A 355 12.56 2.30 -12.80
CA SER A 355 13.39 2.25 -14.00
C SER A 355 12.75 3.03 -15.15
N THR A 356 13.56 3.78 -15.92
CA THR A 356 13.08 4.71 -16.94
C THR A 356 13.53 4.36 -18.36
N ARG A 357 12.78 4.86 -19.35
CA ARG A 357 13.15 4.93 -20.77
C ARG A 357 12.72 6.28 -21.33
N THR A 358 13.44 6.77 -22.31
CA THR A 358 13.19 8.07 -22.91
C THR A 358 12.75 7.92 -24.37
N ILE A 359 11.79 8.75 -24.80
CA ILE A 359 11.35 8.90 -26.18
C ILE A 359 11.60 10.36 -26.57
N HIS A 360 12.56 10.61 -27.46
CA HIS A 360 12.82 11.95 -27.99
C HIS A 360 11.73 12.37 -28.95
N VAL A 361 11.20 13.57 -28.79
CA VAL A 361 10.12 14.13 -29.59
C VAL A 361 10.62 15.42 -30.28
N THR A 362 10.53 15.46 -31.61
CA THR A 362 10.72 16.67 -32.40
C THR A 362 9.39 17.08 -33.00
N VAL A 363 8.93 18.28 -32.76
CA VAL A 363 7.71 18.88 -33.38
C VAL A 363 8.13 19.93 -34.40
N ARG A 364 7.51 19.87 -35.57
CA ARG A 364 7.77 20.79 -36.71
C ARG A 364 6.51 21.46 -37.19
#